data_4b5ce66743f401457e86f4c18d438bb1
#
_entry.id   4b5ce66743f401457e86f4c18d438bb1
#
_cell.length_a   1.000
_cell.length_b   1.000
_cell.length_c   1.000
_cell.angle_alpha   90.00
_cell.angle_beta   90.00
_cell.angle_gamma   90.00
#
_symmetry.space_group_name_H-M   'P 1'
#
loop_
_entity.id
_entity.type
_entity.pdbx_description
1 polymer ?
#
loop_
_entity_poly.entity_id
_entity_poly.type
_entity_poly.pdbx_seq_one_letter_code
_entity_poly.pdbx_strand_id
1 'polypeptide(L)'
;IPMEEVDLMQICRDVEGHLSIRAKEQQVKMTLRGESCRIKGARQVLYEMIYNLCDNAIKYNRKDGEVEVTVSRGRNGRTVVSVADTGIGIAKEDQERIFERFYRVDKSHSRETGGTGLGLSIVKHGAILHDAKIKIESTLGTGTKIILEF
;
A
#
# COMPACT_ATOMS: atom_id res chain seq x y z
N ILE A 1 -14.93 1.17 -16.84
CA ILE A 1 -13.87 0.23 -16.40
C ILE A 1 -14.51 -1.14 -16.16
N PRO A 2 -14.01 -2.21 -16.81
CA PRO A 2 -14.60 -3.53 -16.61
C PRO A 2 -14.33 -4.06 -15.20
N MET A 3 -15.38 -4.58 -14.59
CA MET A 3 -15.29 -5.25 -13.30
C MET A 3 -15.33 -6.75 -13.55
N GLU A 4 -14.38 -7.47 -12.95
CA GLU A 4 -14.24 -8.91 -13.13
C GLU A 4 -13.86 -9.59 -11.82
N GLU A 5 -13.88 -10.90 -11.79
CA GLU A 5 -13.42 -11.64 -10.64
C GLU A 5 -11.88 -11.60 -10.59
N VAL A 6 -11.33 -11.12 -9.49
CA VAL A 6 -9.89 -10.91 -9.33
C VAL A 6 -9.41 -11.57 -8.03
N ASP A 7 -8.31 -12.30 -8.12
CA ASP A 7 -7.64 -12.86 -6.93
C ASP A 7 -6.64 -11.84 -6.40
N LEU A 8 -6.93 -11.27 -5.24
CA LEU A 8 -6.09 -10.25 -4.63
C LEU A 8 -4.70 -10.78 -4.23
N MET A 9 -4.60 -12.04 -3.87
CA MET A 9 -3.28 -12.63 -3.57
C MET A 9 -2.41 -12.65 -4.83
N GLN A 10 -2.99 -12.95 -5.99
CA GLN A 10 -2.23 -12.94 -7.24
C GLN A 10 -1.75 -11.54 -7.60
N ILE A 11 -2.59 -10.53 -7.40
CA ILE A 11 -2.18 -9.14 -7.62
C ILE A 11 -1.00 -8.79 -6.71
N CYS A 12 -1.06 -9.18 -5.44
CA CYS A 12 0.03 -8.92 -4.50
C CYS A 12 1.33 -9.63 -4.92
N ARG A 13 1.25 -10.85 -5.46
CA ARG A 13 2.42 -11.55 -5.99
C ARG A 13 3.03 -10.81 -7.18
N ASP A 14 2.19 -10.32 -8.07
CA ASP A 14 2.64 -9.57 -9.24
C ASP A 14 3.34 -8.28 -8.81
N VAL A 15 2.77 -7.56 -7.85
CA VAL A 15 3.36 -6.34 -7.31
C VAL A 15 4.71 -6.64 -6.65
N GLU A 16 4.78 -7.68 -5.83
CA GLU A 16 6.02 -8.09 -5.18
C GLU A 16 7.10 -8.38 -6.21
N GLY A 17 6.75 -9.12 -7.26
CA GLY A 17 7.69 -9.42 -8.35
C GLY A 17 8.20 -8.16 -9.04
N HIS A 18 7.32 -7.22 -9.33
CA HIS A 18 7.69 -5.97 -10.01
C HIS A 18 8.51 -5.02 -9.14
N LEU A 19 8.38 -5.10 -7.83
CA LEU A 19 9.11 -4.23 -6.90
C LEU A 19 10.35 -4.88 -6.30
N SER A 20 10.64 -6.14 -6.62
CA SER A 20 11.72 -6.89 -5.99
C SER A 20 13.10 -6.24 -6.16
N ILE A 21 13.40 -5.71 -7.34
CA ILE A 21 14.68 -5.05 -7.61
C ILE A 21 14.80 -3.77 -6.78
N ARG A 22 13.74 -2.96 -6.77
CA ARG A 22 13.73 -1.73 -6.00
C ARG A 22 13.88 -1.99 -4.49
N ALA A 23 13.20 -3.02 -3.99
CA ALA A 23 13.31 -3.40 -2.59
C ALA A 23 14.75 -3.78 -2.24
N LYS A 24 15.41 -4.57 -3.09
CA LYS A 24 16.82 -4.94 -2.89
C LYS A 24 17.74 -3.73 -2.90
N GLU A 25 17.54 -2.80 -3.85
CA GLU A 25 18.33 -1.57 -3.92
C GLU A 25 18.20 -0.73 -2.66
N GLN A 26 17.00 -0.69 -2.09
CA GLN A 26 16.72 0.03 -0.84
C GLN A 26 17.05 -0.79 0.41
N GLN A 27 17.50 -2.02 0.25
CA GLN A 27 17.79 -2.95 1.34
C GLN A 27 16.60 -3.17 2.26
N VAL A 28 15.43 -3.38 1.64
CA VAL A 28 14.16 -3.65 2.31
C VAL A 28 13.71 -5.06 1.94
N LYS A 29 13.33 -5.83 2.94
CA LYS A 29 12.81 -7.18 2.74
C LYS A 29 11.29 -7.14 2.60
N MET A 30 10.77 -7.65 1.49
CA MET A 30 9.32 -7.81 1.30
C MET A 30 8.90 -9.24 1.57
N THR A 31 7.79 -9.40 2.29
CA THR A 31 7.17 -10.71 2.51
C THR A 31 5.67 -10.62 2.20
N LEU A 32 5.11 -11.72 1.73
CA LEU A 32 3.70 -11.84 1.39
C LEU A 32 3.11 -13.02 2.16
N ARG A 33 2.01 -12.78 2.87
CA ARG A 33 1.34 -13.80 3.69
C ARG A 33 -0.16 -13.80 3.44
N GLY A 34 -0.77 -14.91 3.73
CA GLY A 34 -2.21 -15.03 3.72
C GLY A 34 -2.73 -16.04 2.73
N GLU A 35 -3.91 -15.78 2.21
CA GLU A 35 -4.65 -16.74 1.39
C GLU A 35 -5.21 -16.08 0.12
N SER A 36 -5.55 -16.92 -0.85
CA SER A 36 -6.25 -16.47 -2.06
C SER A 36 -7.63 -15.96 -1.68
N CYS A 37 -7.93 -14.72 -2.05
CA CYS A 37 -9.24 -14.10 -1.83
C CYS A 37 -9.68 -13.43 -3.12
N ARG A 38 -10.84 -13.84 -3.62
CA ARG A 38 -11.38 -13.29 -4.86
C ARG A 38 -12.45 -12.26 -4.57
N ILE A 39 -12.38 -11.15 -5.30
CA ILE A 39 -13.39 -10.11 -5.25
C ILE A 39 -13.77 -9.70 -6.67
N LYS A 40 -14.90 -9.04 -6.82
CA LYS A 40 -15.26 -8.40 -8.08
C LYS A 40 -14.63 -7.01 -8.10
N GLY A 41 -13.78 -6.75 -9.09
CA GLY A 41 -13.07 -5.48 -9.14
C GLY A 41 -12.44 -5.19 -10.48
N ALA A 42 -11.86 -4.01 -10.60
CA ALA A 42 -11.12 -3.56 -11.75
C ALA A 42 -9.65 -3.93 -11.55
N ARG A 43 -9.17 -4.94 -12.26
CA ARG A 43 -7.83 -5.51 -12.09
C ARG A 43 -6.72 -4.46 -12.10
N GLN A 44 -6.73 -3.58 -13.09
CA GLN A 44 -5.69 -2.56 -13.24
C GLN A 44 -5.71 -1.56 -12.07
N VAL A 45 -6.89 -1.17 -11.63
CA VAL A 45 -7.03 -0.24 -10.50
C VAL A 45 -6.54 -0.88 -9.20
N LEU A 46 -6.93 -2.13 -8.96
CA LEU A 46 -6.48 -2.88 -7.79
C LEU A 46 -4.95 -3.04 -7.78
N TYR A 47 -4.37 -3.35 -8.95
CA TYR A 47 -2.93 -3.44 -9.09
C TYR A 47 -2.25 -2.11 -8.71
N GLU A 48 -2.74 -1.00 -9.25
CA GLU A 48 -2.17 0.31 -8.97
C GLU A 48 -2.28 0.71 -7.49
N MET A 49 -3.41 0.38 -6.86
CA MET A 49 -3.58 0.62 -5.43
C MET A 49 -2.50 -0.09 -4.61
N ILE A 50 -2.36 -1.38 -4.83
CA ILE A 50 -1.41 -2.22 -4.07
C ILE A 50 0.03 -1.85 -4.42
N TYR A 51 0.31 -1.62 -5.70
CA TYR A 51 1.63 -1.17 -6.15
C TYR A 51 2.05 0.12 -5.42
N ASN A 52 1.16 1.12 -5.38
CA ASN A 52 1.49 2.40 -4.76
C ASN A 52 1.69 2.28 -3.25
N LEU A 53 0.90 1.45 -2.57
CA LEU A 53 1.10 1.20 -1.14
C LEU A 53 2.45 0.54 -0.88
N CYS A 54 2.81 -0.47 -1.66
CA CYS A 54 4.07 -1.18 -1.51
C CYS A 54 5.27 -0.30 -1.88
N ASP A 55 5.14 0.47 -2.97
CA ASP A 55 6.19 1.38 -3.40
C ASP A 55 6.50 2.43 -2.32
N ASN A 56 5.48 3.02 -1.72
CA ASN A 56 5.66 3.95 -0.60
C ASN A 56 6.29 3.26 0.61
N ALA A 57 5.86 2.05 0.92
CA ALA A 57 6.41 1.30 2.05
C ALA A 57 7.91 1.01 1.88
N ILE A 58 8.37 0.85 0.65
CA ILE A 58 9.79 0.68 0.34
C ILE A 58 10.53 2.02 0.39
N LYS A 59 9.98 3.05 -0.27
CA LYS A 59 10.63 4.37 -0.38
C LYS A 59 10.89 5.02 0.97
N TYR A 60 9.94 4.94 1.88
CA TYR A 60 10.01 5.59 3.18
C TYR A 60 10.45 4.66 4.29
N ASN A 61 11.05 3.55 3.93
CA ASN A 61 11.58 2.58 4.87
C ASN A 61 13.03 2.92 5.25
N ARG A 62 13.51 2.21 6.24
CA ARG A 62 14.90 2.29 6.67
C ARG A 62 15.71 1.16 6.04
N LYS A 63 17.04 1.31 6.01
CA LYS A 63 17.95 0.24 5.62
C LYS A 63 17.71 -0.97 6.54
N ASP A 64 17.67 -2.16 5.94
CA ASP A 64 17.39 -3.43 6.62
C ASP A 64 15.97 -3.49 7.23
N GLY A 65 15.08 -2.63 6.75
CA GLY A 65 13.69 -2.65 7.12
C GLY A 65 12.88 -3.72 6.40
N GLU A 66 11.61 -3.78 6.71
CA GLU A 66 10.70 -4.79 6.18
C GLU A 66 9.40 -4.18 5.68
N VAL A 67 8.81 -4.86 4.69
CA VAL A 67 7.43 -4.61 4.23
C VAL A 67 6.73 -5.96 4.25
N GLU A 68 5.61 -6.05 4.96
CA GLU A 68 4.79 -7.26 4.98
C GLU A 68 3.43 -6.96 4.36
N VAL A 69 3.07 -7.72 3.33
CA VAL A 69 1.77 -7.64 2.67
C VAL A 69 0.96 -8.85 3.08
N THR A 70 -0.27 -8.63 3.55
CA THR A 70 -1.15 -9.73 3.93
C THR A 70 -2.48 -9.65 3.19
N VAL A 71 -3.02 -10.81 2.83
CA VAL A 71 -4.34 -10.94 2.23
C VAL A 71 -5.11 -11.97 3.04
N SER A 72 -6.26 -11.57 3.56
CA SER A 72 -7.07 -12.47 4.38
C SER A 72 -8.54 -12.09 4.29
N ARG A 73 -9.41 -13.00 4.73
CA ARG A 73 -10.82 -12.71 4.85
C ARG A 73 -11.14 -12.41 6.32
N GLY A 74 -11.73 -11.25 6.55
CA GLY A 74 -12.11 -10.83 7.89
C GLY A 74 -13.35 -11.57 8.39
N ARG A 75 -13.64 -11.42 9.68
CA ARG A 75 -14.80 -12.05 10.33
C ARG A 75 -16.12 -11.63 9.72
N ASN A 76 -16.18 -10.40 9.19
CA ASN A 76 -17.38 -9.87 8.54
C ASN A 76 -17.53 -10.33 7.07
N GLY A 77 -16.67 -11.23 6.61
CA GLY A 77 -16.67 -11.72 5.23
C GLY A 77 -15.96 -10.81 4.24
N ARG A 78 -15.51 -9.65 4.67
CA ARG A 78 -14.78 -8.73 3.78
C ARG A 78 -13.35 -9.21 3.58
N THR A 79 -12.83 -8.95 2.39
CA THR A 79 -11.43 -9.25 2.09
C THR A 79 -10.55 -8.10 2.55
N VAL A 80 -9.49 -8.41 3.26
CA VAL A 80 -8.58 -7.43 3.84
C VAL A 80 -7.21 -7.58 3.21
N VAL A 81 -6.67 -6.48 2.69
CA VAL A 81 -5.29 -6.39 2.24
C VAL A 81 -4.60 -5.38 3.14
N SER A 82 -3.48 -5.75 3.74
CA SER A 82 -2.70 -4.82 4.54
C SER A 82 -1.26 -4.75 4.05
N VAL A 83 -0.69 -3.56 4.14
CA VAL A 83 0.72 -3.31 3.82
C VAL A 83 1.33 -2.64 5.05
N ALA A 84 2.21 -3.36 5.73
CA ALA A 84 2.86 -2.89 6.95
C ALA A 84 4.35 -2.71 6.69
N ASP A 85 4.91 -1.58 7.13
CA ASP A 85 6.33 -1.30 6.99
C ASP A 85 6.95 -0.89 8.32
N THR A 86 8.27 -0.98 8.38
CA THR A 86 9.08 -0.56 9.52
C THR A 86 9.79 0.77 9.23
N GLY A 87 9.15 1.62 8.46
CA GLY A 87 9.73 2.88 7.99
C GLY A 87 9.62 4.02 8.98
N ILE A 88 9.69 5.23 8.44
CA ILE A 88 9.73 6.45 9.25
C ILE A 88 8.42 6.75 9.98
N GLY A 89 7.33 6.13 9.57
CA GLY A 89 6.02 6.43 10.13
C GLY A 89 5.47 7.76 9.66
N ILE A 90 4.25 8.06 10.07
CA ILE A 90 3.54 9.28 9.68
C ILE A 90 3.03 9.96 10.94
N ALA A 91 3.36 11.24 11.10
CA ALA A 91 2.87 12.02 12.22
C ALA A 91 1.33 12.06 12.20
N LYS A 92 0.73 12.05 13.37
CA LYS A 92 -0.73 11.97 13.51
C LYS A 92 -1.45 13.08 12.75
N GLU A 93 -0.90 14.29 12.77
CA GLU A 93 -1.49 15.45 12.07
C GLU A 93 -1.48 15.31 10.55
N ASP A 94 -0.62 14.45 10.00
CA ASP A 94 -0.54 14.22 8.55
C ASP A 94 -1.41 13.06 8.07
N GLN A 95 -1.79 12.15 8.97
CA GLN A 95 -2.44 10.88 8.58
C GLN A 95 -3.76 11.06 7.84
N GLU A 96 -4.51 12.11 8.14
CA GLU A 96 -5.77 12.39 7.44
C GLU A 96 -5.54 12.97 6.04
N ARG A 97 -4.38 13.56 5.80
CA ARG A 97 -4.09 14.30 4.56
C ARG A 97 -3.23 13.55 3.56
N ILE A 98 -2.61 12.43 3.93
CA ILE A 98 -1.67 11.72 3.03
C ILE A 98 -2.31 11.20 1.75
N PHE A 99 -3.64 11.05 1.72
CA PHE A 99 -4.37 10.60 0.52
C PHE A 99 -4.82 11.76 -0.36
N GLU A 100 -4.58 13.00 0.06
CA GLU A 100 -4.87 14.16 -0.76
C GLU A 100 -3.88 14.24 -1.92
N ARG A 101 -4.40 14.63 -3.09
CA ARG A 101 -3.58 14.79 -4.28
C ARG A 101 -2.49 15.84 -4.04
N PHE A 102 -1.25 15.52 -4.38
CA PHE A 102 -0.07 16.37 -4.22
C PHE A 102 0.34 16.66 -2.77
N TYR A 103 -0.34 16.11 -1.77
CA TYR A 103 0.09 16.31 -0.40
C TYR A 103 1.37 15.54 -0.12
N ARG A 104 2.31 16.16 0.56
CA ARG A 104 3.57 15.55 0.97
C ARG A 104 3.92 15.99 2.38
N VAL A 105 4.35 15.04 3.19
CA VAL A 105 4.76 15.29 4.57
C VAL A 105 6.05 16.10 4.61
N ASP A 106 7.01 15.77 3.74
CA ASP A 106 8.30 16.44 3.63
C ASP A 106 8.67 16.63 2.17
N LYS A 107 8.58 17.88 1.70
CA LYS A 107 8.86 18.22 0.29
C LYS A 107 10.33 18.05 -0.09
N SER A 108 11.27 18.30 0.83
CA SER A 108 12.69 18.12 0.54
C SER A 108 13.05 16.63 0.45
N HIS A 109 12.49 15.83 1.34
CA HIS A 109 12.70 14.38 1.34
C HIS A 109 12.12 13.74 0.07
N SER A 110 10.99 14.24 -0.42
CA SER A 110 10.34 13.68 -1.61
C SER A 110 11.17 13.85 -2.89
N ARG A 111 12.08 14.81 -2.96
CA ARG A 111 13.01 14.92 -4.09
C ARG A 111 13.95 13.73 -4.13
N GLU A 112 14.44 13.30 -2.98
CA GLU A 112 15.34 12.15 -2.86
C GLU A 112 14.65 10.84 -3.21
N THR A 113 13.37 10.72 -2.84
CA THR A 113 12.59 9.51 -3.08
C THR A 113 11.91 9.49 -4.44
N GLY A 114 11.88 10.62 -5.16
CA GLY A 114 11.20 10.73 -6.44
C GLY A 114 9.68 10.73 -6.36
N GLY A 115 9.10 10.91 -5.17
CA GLY A 115 7.65 10.93 -4.99
C GLY A 115 7.00 12.17 -5.57
N THR A 116 5.80 12.03 -6.12
CA THR A 116 5.02 13.12 -6.76
C THR A 116 3.83 13.58 -5.92
N GLY A 117 3.47 12.82 -4.87
CA GLY A 117 2.26 13.10 -4.10
C GLY A 117 0.98 12.58 -4.74
N LEU A 118 1.09 11.77 -5.80
CA LEU A 118 -0.08 11.20 -6.50
C LEU A 118 -0.42 9.78 -6.08
N GLY A 119 0.57 9.01 -5.60
CA GLY A 119 0.41 7.58 -5.34
C GLY A 119 -0.72 7.24 -4.37
N LEU A 120 -0.80 7.93 -3.24
CA LEU A 120 -1.83 7.66 -2.23
C LEU A 120 -3.20 8.21 -2.64
N SER A 121 -3.28 9.24 -3.47
CA SER A 121 -4.57 9.69 -4.02
C SER A 121 -5.13 8.64 -4.99
N ILE A 122 -4.29 7.92 -5.70
CA ILE A 122 -4.69 6.79 -6.55
C ILE A 122 -5.34 5.69 -5.69
N VAL A 123 -4.74 5.41 -4.53
CA VAL A 123 -5.30 4.45 -3.57
C VAL A 123 -6.69 4.87 -3.11
N LYS A 124 -6.88 6.14 -2.77
CA LYS A 124 -8.17 6.67 -2.35
C LYS A 124 -9.23 6.54 -3.45
N HIS A 125 -8.89 6.93 -4.67
CA HIS A 125 -9.83 6.84 -5.80
C HIS A 125 -10.19 5.39 -6.10
N GLY A 126 -9.22 4.48 -6.05
CA GLY A 126 -9.47 3.06 -6.23
C GLY A 126 -10.36 2.48 -5.14
N ALA A 127 -10.18 2.91 -3.90
CA ALA A 127 -11.02 2.48 -2.78
C ALA A 127 -12.47 2.92 -2.99
N ILE A 128 -12.68 4.16 -3.41
CA ILE A 128 -14.02 4.68 -3.71
C ILE A 128 -14.68 3.84 -4.80
N LEU A 129 -13.96 3.54 -5.88
CA LEU A 129 -14.48 2.74 -6.98
C LEU A 129 -14.92 1.35 -6.53
N HIS A 130 -14.24 0.76 -5.56
CA HIS A 130 -14.50 -0.59 -5.05
C HIS A 130 -15.34 -0.61 -3.77
N ASP A 131 -15.84 0.53 -3.32
CA ASP A 131 -16.54 0.66 -2.04
C ASP A 131 -15.72 0.05 -0.89
N ALA A 132 -14.43 0.29 -0.94
CA ALA A 132 -13.48 -0.21 0.06
C ALA A 132 -13.22 0.83 1.13
N LYS A 133 -12.91 0.36 2.33
CA LYS A 133 -12.48 1.22 3.44
C LYS A 133 -10.97 1.24 3.52
N ILE A 134 -10.41 2.38 3.87
CA ILE A 134 -8.98 2.53 4.14
C ILE A 134 -8.81 2.86 5.62
N LYS A 135 -7.96 2.10 6.30
CA LYS A 135 -7.55 2.38 7.67
C LYS A 135 -6.05 2.57 7.71
N ILE A 136 -5.58 3.44 8.58
CA ILE A 136 -4.17 3.67 8.77
C ILE A 136 -3.80 3.55 10.24
N GLU A 137 -2.72 2.84 10.51
CA GLU A 137 -2.12 2.71 11.83
C GLU A 137 -0.65 3.08 11.65
N SER A 138 -0.22 4.17 12.25
CA SER A 138 1.15 4.64 12.09
C SER A 138 1.65 5.31 13.36
N THR A 139 2.93 5.08 13.64
CA THR A 139 3.64 5.74 14.72
C THR A 139 4.94 6.28 14.16
N LEU A 140 5.14 7.59 14.30
CA LEU A 140 6.35 8.25 13.82
C LEU A 140 7.59 7.58 14.43
N GLY A 141 8.54 7.24 13.59
CA GLY A 141 9.78 6.56 14.00
C GLY A 141 9.68 5.04 14.06
N THR A 142 8.49 4.46 13.96
CA THR A 142 8.26 3.02 14.09
C THR A 142 7.83 2.38 12.78
N GLY A 143 6.86 2.96 12.09
CA GLY A 143 6.37 2.42 10.83
C GLY A 143 4.90 2.72 10.59
N THR A 144 4.38 2.17 9.49
CA THR A 144 3.02 2.42 9.03
C THR A 144 2.38 1.11 8.56
N LYS A 145 1.10 0.95 8.88
CA LYS A 145 0.28 -0.12 8.34
C LYS A 145 -0.96 0.50 7.71
N ILE A 146 -1.17 0.23 6.43
CA ILE A 146 -2.36 0.67 5.71
C ILE A 146 -3.19 -0.56 5.40
N ILE A 147 -4.48 -0.49 5.71
CA ILE A 147 -5.40 -1.60 5.63
C ILE A 147 -6.52 -1.24 4.67
N LEU A 148 -6.73 -2.08 3.66
CA LEU A 148 -7.83 -1.97 2.72
C LEU A 148 -8.84 -3.07 3.02
N GLU A 149 -10.10 -2.68 3.23
CA GLU A 149 -11.20 -3.63 3.44
C GLU A 149 -12.16 -3.54 2.23
N PHE A 150 -12.18 -4.60 1.47
CA PHE A 150 -13.03 -4.70 0.27
C PHE A 150 -14.37 -5.37 0.56
#